data_32534a80d58a7a597dc617a4d5310275
#
_entry.id   32534a80d58a7a597dc617a4d5310275
#
_cell.length_a   1.000
_cell.length_b   1.000
_cell.length_c   1.000
_cell.angle_alpha   90.00
_cell.angle_beta   90.00
_cell.angle_gamma   90.00
#
_symmetry.space_group_name_H-M   'P 1'
#
loop_
_entity.id
_entity.type
_entity.pdbx_description
1 polymer ?
#
loop_
_entity_poly.entity_id
_entity_poly.type
_entity_poly.pdbx_seq_one_letter_code
_entity_poly.pdbx_strand_id
1 'polypeptide(L)'
;MPQVLEFSDVVVRRNARDIVSHLDWEVSDDQRWVVLGPNGAGKTTVLQLADTLLHPTSGSVTILGERLGRTDVFELRPRIGFASSAMARRVPPEETVLDVVLTAAYSVTGRWREQYDDIDERRALRVLAEWRLDHLADRTFGTLSDGEQKRVQIARAVMTDP
;
A
#
# COMPACT_ATOMS: atom_id res chain seq x y z
N MET A 1 -19.39 9.33 -11.66
CA MET A 1 -18.62 8.22 -11.06
C MET A 1 -17.90 8.78 -9.87
N PRO A 2 -17.84 8.10 -8.74
CA PRO A 2 -17.15 8.64 -7.58
C PRO A 2 -15.65 8.76 -7.85
N GLN A 3 -15.09 9.89 -7.44
CA GLN A 3 -13.66 10.17 -7.52
C GLN A 3 -12.96 9.46 -6.37
N VAL A 4 -11.96 8.66 -6.69
CA VAL A 4 -11.22 7.87 -5.68
C VAL A 4 -9.87 8.50 -5.34
N LEU A 5 -9.31 9.32 -6.23
CA LEU A 5 -8.05 10.03 -6.01
C LEU A 5 -8.10 11.40 -6.69
N GLU A 6 -7.66 12.43 -5.98
CA GLU A 6 -7.51 13.79 -6.49
C GLU A 6 -6.23 14.42 -5.96
N PHE A 7 -5.40 14.89 -6.87
CA PHE A 7 -4.27 15.76 -6.61
C PHE A 7 -4.57 17.15 -7.16
N SER A 8 -4.41 18.17 -6.34
CA SER A 8 -4.63 19.58 -6.72
C SER A 8 -3.39 20.38 -6.40
N ASP A 9 -2.71 20.85 -7.44
CA ASP A 9 -1.49 21.69 -7.37
C ASP A 9 -0.41 21.09 -6.45
N VAL A 10 -0.21 19.76 -6.54
CA VAL A 10 0.65 19.03 -5.62
C VAL A 10 2.13 19.25 -5.92
N VAL A 11 2.86 19.70 -4.91
CA VAL A 11 4.32 19.78 -4.93
C VAL A 11 4.91 18.88 -3.84
N VAL A 12 5.95 18.13 -4.20
CA VAL A 12 6.79 17.41 -3.24
C VAL A 12 8.23 17.87 -3.40
N ARG A 13 8.78 18.46 -2.34
CA ARG A 13 10.14 18.99 -2.32
C ARG A 13 11.02 18.18 -1.36
N ARG A 14 12.19 17.79 -1.83
CA ARG A 14 13.24 17.15 -1.01
C ARG A 14 14.59 17.79 -1.32
N ASN A 15 15.37 18.14 -0.30
CA ASN A 15 16.69 18.74 -0.45
C ASN A 15 16.71 19.93 -1.42
N ALA A 16 15.76 20.86 -1.24
CA ALA A 16 15.57 22.05 -2.08
C ALA A 16 15.28 21.78 -3.57
N ARG A 17 14.93 20.54 -3.94
CA ARG A 17 14.55 20.14 -5.29
C ARG A 17 13.11 19.62 -5.32
N ASP A 18 12.34 20.06 -6.29
CA ASP A 18 11.00 19.55 -6.53
C ASP A 18 11.08 18.17 -7.22
N ILE A 19 10.57 17.16 -6.54
CA ILE A 19 10.44 15.78 -7.06
C ILE A 19 9.14 15.64 -7.84
N VAL A 20 8.08 16.29 -7.36
CA VAL A 20 6.80 16.46 -8.05
C VAL A 20 6.51 17.94 -8.04
N SER A 21 6.11 18.49 -9.17
CA SER A 21 5.91 19.92 -9.34
C SER A 21 4.53 20.18 -9.95
N HIS A 22 3.67 20.87 -9.20
CA HIS A 22 2.35 21.35 -9.62
C HIS A 22 1.50 20.25 -10.33
N LEU A 23 1.40 19.07 -9.71
CA LEU A 23 0.65 17.95 -10.25
C LEU A 23 -0.84 18.11 -9.95
N ASP A 24 -1.63 18.13 -11.03
CA ASP A 24 -3.08 17.94 -11.00
C ASP A 24 -3.40 16.59 -11.62
N TRP A 25 -4.13 15.74 -10.91
CA TRP A 25 -4.48 14.41 -11.38
C TRP A 25 -5.72 13.90 -10.67
N GLU A 26 -6.67 13.38 -11.42
CA GLU A 26 -7.92 12.82 -10.92
C GLU A 26 -8.10 11.39 -11.42
N VAL A 27 -8.58 10.51 -10.54
CA VAL A 27 -8.90 9.13 -10.85
C VAL A 27 -10.28 8.80 -10.33
N SER A 28 -11.13 8.23 -11.20
CA SER A 28 -12.44 7.71 -10.86
C SER A 28 -12.39 6.19 -10.63
N ASP A 29 -13.38 5.64 -9.94
CA ASP A 29 -13.46 4.24 -9.52
C ASP A 29 -13.48 3.22 -10.68
N ASP A 30 -13.93 3.63 -11.86
CA ASP A 30 -13.96 2.83 -13.08
C ASP A 30 -12.65 2.84 -13.88
N GLN A 31 -11.68 3.69 -13.50
CA GLN A 31 -10.44 3.88 -14.26
C GLN A 31 -9.34 2.93 -13.79
N ARG A 32 -8.44 2.61 -14.73
CA ARG A 32 -7.19 1.89 -14.50
C ARG A 32 -6.06 2.68 -15.15
N TRP A 33 -5.07 3.05 -14.35
CA TRP A 33 -3.98 3.92 -14.78
C TRP A 33 -2.64 3.20 -14.80
N VAL A 34 -1.84 3.55 -15.80
CA VAL A 34 -0.43 3.17 -15.87
C VAL A 34 0.40 4.44 -15.87
N VAL A 35 1.29 4.59 -14.88
CA VAL A 35 2.18 5.73 -14.75
C VAL A 35 3.54 5.37 -15.33
N LEU A 36 3.90 5.99 -16.45
CA LEU A 36 5.16 5.76 -17.17
C LEU A 36 6.08 6.97 -17.07
N GLY A 37 7.38 6.73 -17.20
CA GLY A 37 8.40 7.78 -17.20
C GLY A 37 9.77 7.24 -16.82
N PRO A 38 10.84 8.03 -17.01
CA PRO A 38 12.21 7.64 -16.68
C PRO A 38 12.41 7.44 -15.17
N ASN A 39 13.53 6.81 -14.79
CA ASN A 39 13.91 6.70 -13.38
C ASN A 39 14.16 8.11 -12.81
N GLY A 40 13.67 8.34 -11.60
CA GLY A 40 13.75 9.65 -10.95
C GLY A 40 12.67 10.65 -11.34
N ALA A 41 11.71 10.30 -12.21
CA ALA A 41 10.59 11.19 -12.60
C ALA A 41 9.51 11.41 -11.53
N GLY A 42 9.70 10.88 -10.31
CA GLY A 42 8.72 11.06 -9.22
C GLY A 42 7.59 10.03 -9.16
N LYS A 43 7.54 9.02 -10.04
CA LYS A 43 6.47 8.01 -10.08
C LYS A 43 6.19 7.36 -8.72
N THR A 44 7.25 6.89 -8.06
CA THR A 44 7.14 6.28 -6.73
C THR A 44 6.63 7.27 -5.69
N THR A 45 7.05 8.53 -5.79
CA THR A 45 6.60 9.61 -4.90
C THR A 45 5.10 9.88 -5.05
N VAL A 46 4.60 9.91 -6.28
CA VAL A 46 3.16 10.07 -6.56
C VAL A 46 2.36 8.89 -5.98
N LEU A 47 2.82 7.65 -6.17
CA LEU A 47 2.17 6.48 -5.59
C LEU A 47 2.23 6.46 -4.06
N GLN A 48 3.32 6.94 -3.45
CA GLN A 48 3.42 7.07 -1.99
C GLN A 48 2.49 8.14 -1.41
N LEU A 49 2.17 9.19 -2.17
CA LEU A 49 1.13 10.15 -1.80
C LEU A 49 -0.25 9.49 -1.83
N ALA A 50 -0.55 8.71 -2.89
CA ALA A 50 -1.81 8.00 -3.04
C ALA A 50 -2.00 6.91 -1.96
N ASP A 51 -0.92 6.32 -1.44
CA ASP A 51 -0.93 5.32 -0.35
C ASP A 51 -0.75 5.95 1.05
N THR A 52 -0.91 7.24 1.18
CA THR A 52 -0.76 7.97 2.47
C THR A 52 0.60 7.84 3.17
N LEU A 53 1.60 7.26 2.52
CA LEU A 53 2.96 7.13 3.07
C LEU A 53 3.75 8.44 3.06
N LEU A 54 3.31 9.38 2.25
CA LEU A 54 3.92 10.69 2.08
C LEU A 54 2.85 11.77 2.08
N HIS A 55 3.19 12.95 2.63
CA HIS A 55 2.37 14.15 2.54
C HIS A 55 2.97 15.12 1.51
N PRO A 56 2.14 15.89 0.78
CA PRO A 56 2.65 16.90 -0.13
C PRO A 56 3.30 18.06 0.65
N THR A 57 4.29 18.71 0.03
CA THR A 57 4.89 19.95 0.57
C THR A 57 3.92 21.12 0.42
N SER A 58 3.19 21.18 -0.68
CA SER A 58 2.07 22.10 -0.93
C SER A 58 1.05 21.45 -1.86
N GLY A 59 -0.10 22.10 -2.01
CA GLY A 59 -1.25 21.54 -2.71
C GLY A 59 -2.08 20.62 -1.80
N SER A 60 -2.94 19.82 -2.39
CA SER A 60 -3.79 18.88 -1.64
C SER A 60 -3.93 17.54 -2.33
N VAL A 61 -4.04 16.49 -1.51
CA VAL A 61 -4.34 15.13 -1.94
C VAL A 61 -5.61 14.69 -1.22
N THR A 62 -6.60 14.25 -2.00
CA THR A 62 -7.85 13.66 -1.50
C THR A 62 -7.93 12.23 -1.98
N ILE A 63 -8.21 11.28 -1.08
CA ILE A 63 -8.28 9.85 -1.35
C ILE A 63 -9.59 9.34 -0.77
N LEU A 64 -10.42 8.71 -1.60
CA LEU A 64 -11.75 8.20 -1.22
C LEU A 64 -12.62 9.26 -0.52
N GLY A 65 -12.50 10.52 -0.95
CA GLY A 65 -13.20 11.67 -0.35
C GLY A 65 -12.53 12.27 0.89
N GLU A 66 -11.45 11.68 1.37
CA GLU A 66 -10.75 12.09 2.59
C GLU A 66 -9.47 12.87 2.26
N ARG A 67 -9.36 14.10 2.78
CA ARG A 67 -8.20 14.95 2.51
C ARG A 67 -7.04 14.62 3.44
N LEU A 68 -5.87 14.32 2.89
CA LEU A 68 -4.64 14.11 3.66
C LEU A 68 -4.30 15.33 4.52
N GLY A 69 -3.92 15.06 5.78
CA GLY A 69 -3.61 16.08 6.78
C GLY A 69 -4.84 16.60 7.54
N ARG A 70 -6.07 16.15 7.19
CA ARG A 70 -7.31 16.44 7.93
C ARG A 70 -8.03 15.19 8.41
N THR A 71 -7.63 14.03 7.94
CA THR A 71 -8.22 12.72 8.25
C THR A 71 -7.20 11.84 8.93
N ASP A 72 -7.65 10.96 9.82
CA ASP A 72 -6.80 9.95 10.41
C ASP A 72 -6.39 8.92 9.33
N VAL A 73 -5.10 8.89 9.03
CA VAL A 73 -4.55 7.97 8.02
C VAL A 73 -4.66 6.51 8.42
N PHE A 74 -4.80 6.20 9.72
CA PHE A 74 -4.99 4.83 10.19
C PHE A 74 -6.40 4.29 9.85
N GLU A 75 -7.41 5.16 9.75
CA GLU A 75 -8.74 4.80 9.28
C GLU A 75 -8.80 4.67 7.74
N LEU A 76 -7.95 5.42 7.04
CA LEU A 76 -7.92 5.43 5.58
C LEU A 76 -7.11 4.28 4.99
N ARG A 77 -5.97 3.95 5.58
CA ARG A 77 -5.04 2.91 5.07
C ARG A 77 -5.66 1.53 4.85
N PRO A 78 -6.54 1.01 5.72
CA PRO A 78 -7.19 -0.28 5.45
C PRO A 78 -8.05 -0.30 4.19
N ARG A 79 -8.42 0.86 3.67
CA ARG A 79 -9.22 1.03 2.45
C ARG A 79 -8.35 1.18 1.19
N ILE A 80 -7.02 1.07 1.34
CA ILE A 80 -6.05 1.24 0.25
C ILE A 80 -5.15 0.01 0.20
N GLY A 81 -5.15 -0.67 -0.93
CA GLY A 81 -4.22 -1.77 -1.18
C GLY A 81 -2.93 -1.27 -1.84
N PHE A 82 -1.78 -1.45 -1.19
CA PHE A 82 -0.49 -1.05 -1.73
C PHE A 82 0.54 -2.18 -1.73
N ALA A 83 1.14 -2.42 -2.89
CA ALA A 83 2.22 -3.39 -3.05
C ALA A 83 3.41 -2.73 -3.75
N SER A 84 4.59 -2.80 -3.15
CA SER A 84 5.82 -2.26 -3.74
C SER A 84 7.07 -2.96 -3.21
N SER A 85 8.16 -2.93 -3.99
CA SER A 85 9.46 -3.43 -3.54
C SER A 85 10.01 -2.67 -2.32
N ALA A 86 9.61 -1.41 -2.13
CA ALA A 86 9.98 -0.64 -0.95
C ALA A 86 9.23 -1.13 0.30
N MET A 87 7.97 -1.53 0.14
CA MET A 87 7.18 -2.14 1.21
C MET A 87 7.77 -3.51 1.61
N ALA A 88 8.20 -4.34 0.63
CA ALA A 88 8.85 -5.61 0.90
C ALA A 88 10.03 -5.48 1.87
N ARG A 89 10.86 -4.46 1.67
CA ARG A 89 12.04 -4.21 2.53
C ARG A 89 11.70 -3.78 3.96
N ARG A 90 10.45 -3.43 4.23
CA ARG A 90 9.96 -3.08 5.59
C ARG A 90 9.38 -4.27 6.32
N VAL A 91 9.05 -5.34 5.61
CA VAL A 91 8.58 -6.57 6.22
C VAL A 91 9.76 -7.25 6.90
N PRO A 92 9.68 -7.58 8.20
CA PRO A 92 10.71 -8.35 8.86
C PRO A 92 10.90 -9.70 8.16
N PRO A 93 12.12 -10.10 7.79
CA PRO A 93 12.36 -11.30 7.01
C PRO A 93 12.00 -12.60 7.74
N GLU A 94 11.94 -12.57 9.07
CA GLU A 94 11.58 -13.68 9.95
C GLU A 94 10.06 -13.90 10.09
N GLU A 95 9.24 -12.94 9.66
CA GLU A 95 7.77 -13.09 9.71
C GLU A 95 7.30 -14.22 8.80
N THR A 96 6.28 -14.96 9.23
CA THR A 96 5.65 -15.96 8.37
C THR A 96 4.84 -15.27 7.26
N VAL A 97 4.66 -15.97 6.15
CA VAL A 97 3.82 -15.48 5.05
C VAL A 97 2.40 -15.18 5.52
N LEU A 98 1.85 -16.02 6.40
CA LEU A 98 0.54 -15.80 7.02
C LEU A 98 0.53 -14.48 7.81
N ASP A 99 1.53 -14.26 8.67
CA ASP A 99 1.61 -13.05 9.49
C ASP A 99 1.81 -11.78 8.62
N VAL A 100 2.59 -11.87 7.54
CA VAL A 100 2.76 -10.77 6.58
C VAL A 100 1.42 -10.34 5.97
N VAL A 101 0.55 -11.28 5.61
CA VAL A 101 -0.77 -10.97 5.06
C VAL A 101 -1.72 -10.49 6.16
N LEU A 102 -1.74 -11.19 7.30
CA LEU A 102 -2.61 -10.90 8.43
C LEU A 102 -2.41 -9.48 8.99
N THR A 103 -1.16 -9.02 9.10
CA THR A 103 -0.82 -7.68 9.62
C THR A 103 -1.34 -6.53 8.75
N ALA A 104 -1.79 -6.81 7.52
CA ALA A 104 -2.45 -5.81 6.68
C ALA A 104 -3.77 -5.31 7.27
N ALA A 105 -4.50 -6.16 8.00
CA ALA A 105 -5.77 -5.80 8.64
C ALA A 105 -5.64 -4.55 9.53
N TYR A 106 -4.46 -4.34 10.12
CA TYR A 106 -4.15 -3.19 10.99
C TYR A 106 -3.15 -2.22 10.36
N SER A 107 -2.86 -2.37 9.08
CA SER A 107 -1.91 -1.51 8.34
C SER A 107 -0.51 -1.42 8.95
N VAL A 108 -0.07 -2.48 9.66
CA VAL A 108 1.25 -2.59 10.27
C VAL A 108 2.14 -3.56 9.50
N THR A 109 3.45 -3.39 9.59
CA THR A 109 4.44 -4.31 9.04
C THR A 109 5.14 -5.03 10.19
N GLY A 110 4.90 -6.34 10.30
CA GLY A 110 5.37 -7.17 11.40
C GLY A 110 4.30 -7.39 12.49
N ARG A 111 4.28 -8.60 13.02
CA ARG A 111 3.35 -8.98 14.07
C ARG A 111 3.87 -8.48 15.43
N TRP A 112 3.15 -7.52 16.02
CA TRP A 112 3.49 -7.02 17.35
C TRP A 112 2.61 -7.69 18.40
N ARG A 113 1.89 -6.92 19.20
CA ARG A 113 1.06 -7.43 20.31
C ARG A 113 -0.45 -7.42 19.97
N GLU A 114 -0.80 -7.13 18.72
CA GLU A 114 -2.18 -7.14 18.27
C GLU A 114 -2.77 -8.55 18.41
N GLN A 115 -3.97 -8.61 18.96
CA GLN A 115 -4.75 -9.84 18.98
C GLN A 115 -5.58 -9.85 17.69
N TYR A 116 -5.15 -10.70 16.76
CA TYR A 116 -5.94 -10.99 15.57
C TYR A 116 -7.05 -11.96 15.97
N ASP A 117 -8.25 -11.71 15.47
CA ASP A 117 -9.36 -12.62 15.71
C ASP A 117 -9.38 -13.76 14.66
N ASP A 118 -10.19 -14.77 14.94
CA ASP A 118 -10.34 -15.92 14.04
C ASP A 118 -10.89 -15.51 12.65
N ILE A 119 -11.50 -14.35 12.52
CA ILE A 119 -12.06 -13.83 11.27
C ILE A 119 -10.92 -13.32 10.39
N ASP A 120 -10.00 -12.57 10.98
CA ASP A 120 -8.82 -12.05 10.29
C ASP A 120 -7.93 -13.20 9.78
N GLU A 121 -7.69 -14.20 10.63
CA GLU A 121 -6.85 -15.35 10.26
C GLU A 121 -7.49 -16.18 9.14
N ARG A 122 -8.78 -16.48 9.24
CA ARG A 122 -9.52 -17.18 8.17
C ARG A 122 -9.52 -16.41 6.87
N ARG A 123 -9.60 -15.07 6.93
CA ARG A 123 -9.52 -14.22 5.76
C ARG A 123 -8.13 -14.26 5.14
N ALA A 124 -7.07 -14.14 5.93
CA ALA A 124 -5.69 -14.22 5.45
C ALA A 124 -5.41 -15.55 4.76
N LEU A 125 -5.84 -16.67 5.36
CA LEU A 125 -5.72 -18.01 4.76
C LEU A 125 -6.49 -18.14 3.44
N ARG A 126 -7.68 -17.56 3.36
CA ARG A 126 -8.47 -17.52 2.11
C ARG A 126 -7.76 -16.74 1.02
N VAL A 127 -7.25 -15.54 1.34
CA VAL A 127 -6.49 -14.72 0.39
C VAL A 127 -5.25 -15.46 -0.08
N LEU A 128 -4.51 -16.12 0.82
CA LEU A 128 -3.36 -16.92 0.43
C LEU A 128 -3.74 -18.05 -0.53
N ALA A 129 -4.86 -18.74 -0.29
CA ALA A 129 -5.36 -19.80 -1.18
C ALA A 129 -5.75 -19.25 -2.57
N GLU A 130 -6.45 -18.11 -2.63
CA GLU A 130 -6.82 -17.44 -3.89
C GLU A 130 -5.60 -17.06 -4.73
N TRP A 131 -4.50 -16.68 -4.08
CA TRP A 131 -3.24 -16.35 -4.74
C TRP A 131 -2.30 -17.53 -4.90
N ARG A 132 -2.74 -18.77 -4.55
CA ARG A 132 -1.96 -20.02 -4.59
C ARG A 132 -0.66 -19.94 -3.78
N LEU A 133 -0.77 -19.39 -2.58
CA LEU A 133 0.33 -19.19 -1.63
C LEU A 133 0.11 -19.95 -0.32
N ASP A 134 -0.98 -20.71 -0.20
CA ASP A 134 -1.37 -21.49 0.98
C ASP A 134 -0.25 -22.44 1.44
N HIS A 135 0.45 -23.07 0.49
CA HIS A 135 1.59 -23.96 0.77
C HIS A 135 2.82 -23.23 1.32
N LEU A 136 2.83 -21.92 1.31
CA LEU A 136 3.91 -21.07 1.85
C LEU A 136 3.54 -20.40 3.18
N ALA A 137 2.33 -20.61 3.70
CA ALA A 137 1.79 -19.87 4.86
C ALA A 137 2.75 -19.86 6.07
N ASP A 138 3.36 -20.99 6.38
CA ASP A 138 4.27 -21.17 7.52
C ASP A 138 5.74 -20.86 7.19
N ARG A 139 6.06 -20.52 5.93
CA ARG A 139 7.43 -20.15 5.56
C ARG A 139 7.73 -18.72 5.94
N THR A 140 8.97 -18.45 6.31
CA THR A 140 9.43 -17.10 6.58
C THR A 140 9.60 -16.29 5.29
N PHE A 141 9.15 -15.05 5.30
CA PHE A 141 9.13 -14.15 4.14
C PHE A 141 10.51 -13.98 3.50
N GLY A 142 11.57 -13.87 4.32
CA GLY A 142 12.94 -13.72 3.83
C GLY A 142 13.51 -14.92 3.09
N THR A 143 12.87 -16.11 3.19
CA THR A 143 13.33 -17.32 2.48
C THR A 143 12.65 -17.51 1.13
N LEU A 144 11.72 -16.65 0.79
CA LEU A 144 10.98 -16.72 -0.47
C LEU A 144 11.80 -16.16 -1.63
N SER A 145 11.56 -16.67 -2.83
CA SER A 145 12.05 -16.06 -4.06
C SER A 145 11.40 -14.68 -4.27
N ASP A 146 12.05 -13.81 -5.06
CA ASP A 146 11.51 -12.48 -5.40
C ASP A 146 10.11 -12.53 -5.98
N GLY A 147 9.82 -13.54 -6.80
CA GLY A 147 8.49 -13.75 -7.38
C GLY A 147 7.43 -14.12 -6.36
N GLU A 148 7.78 -14.98 -5.39
CA GLU A 148 6.91 -15.35 -4.27
C GLU A 148 6.68 -14.14 -3.35
N GLN A 149 7.74 -13.41 -2.99
CA GLN A 149 7.61 -12.18 -2.19
C GLN A 149 6.67 -11.16 -2.84
N LYS A 150 6.76 -10.95 -4.17
CA LYS A 150 5.85 -10.06 -4.89
C LYS A 150 4.40 -10.52 -4.82
N ARG A 151 4.14 -11.83 -4.99
CA ARG A 151 2.78 -12.38 -4.86
C ARG A 151 2.24 -12.24 -3.44
N VAL A 152 3.06 -12.48 -2.43
CA VAL A 152 2.68 -12.29 -1.02
C VAL A 152 2.33 -10.82 -0.74
N GLN A 153 3.06 -9.87 -1.31
CA GLN A 153 2.72 -8.45 -1.18
C GLN A 153 1.40 -8.07 -1.85
N ILE A 154 1.09 -8.68 -3.00
CA ILE A 154 -0.21 -8.46 -3.65
C ILE A 154 -1.32 -9.08 -2.80
N ALA A 155 -1.13 -10.31 -2.29
CA ALA A 155 -2.07 -10.93 -1.36
C ALA A 155 -2.30 -10.05 -0.12
N ARG A 156 -1.22 -9.49 0.46
CA ARG A 156 -1.30 -8.52 1.54
C ARG A 156 -2.11 -7.28 1.16
N ALA A 157 -1.91 -6.73 -0.04
CA ALA A 157 -2.60 -5.52 -0.49
C ALA A 157 -4.11 -5.71 -0.66
N VAL A 158 -4.57 -6.93 -0.96
CA VAL A 158 -6.01 -7.26 -1.11
C VAL A 158 -6.64 -7.82 0.17
N MET A 159 -5.86 -7.96 1.25
CA MET A 159 -6.34 -8.53 2.52
C MET A 159 -7.54 -7.76 3.10
N THR A 160 -7.53 -6.45 2.99
CA THR A 160 -8.57 -5.58 3.54
C THR A 160 -9.75 -5.33 2.59
N ASP A 161 -9.70 -5.90 1.37
CA ASP A 161 -10.70 -5.66 0.31
C ASP A 161 -10.85 -4.15 -0.02
N PRO A 162 -9.76 -3.53 -0.40
CA PRO A 162 -9.68 -2.09 -0.59
C PRO A 162 -10.49 -1.59 -1.79
#